data_dd399cc883ec2fda27d2c975343c3ca0
#
_entry.id   dd399cc883ec2fda27d2c975343c3ca0
#
_cell.length_a   1.000
_cell.length_b   1.000
_cell.length_c   1.000
_cell.angle_alpha   90.00
_cell.angle_beta   90.00
_cell.angle_gamma   90.00
#
_symmetry.space_group_name_H-M   'P 1'
#
loop_
_entity.id
_entity.type
_entity.pdbx_description
1 polymer ?
#
loop_
_entity_poly.entity_id
_entity_poly.type
_entity_poly.pdbx_seq_one_letter_code
_entity_poly.pdbx_strand_id
1 'polypeptide(L)'
;MLSISSQASAQVAWDEVFNKFKIEARADAEYTNRTTTIDGNAFGDPGHLYGIHGRYFNLHLGGNLGENFSYYFRQRIKAEAGTVNFFDNTDFLYLNYRPTQNWQLRFGKDAMAIGGFEYDAPPIDVYYETNMWDNFYCFQLAASAAYITDDGRQTMMLQVSQSPYTNFYGLNWDAGLFAYNLYWAGAIGDHVKTLWGISMMERERGKFMNFISLGTQATFGDMNFYVDLMHHALSTDDWGKNYGIVSRWNYNLSNEWTLFIKGSYEQNKSEVDLDNAGVSMDFLMPLAGHSYARYGAGFEYRPKGLASVRIHGYVAEMTDSYTNTLNQDVTENSLNVNLGATWTMDVMKLFKK
;
A
#
# COMPACT_ATOMS: atom_id res chain seq x y z
N MET A 1 -40.59 13.51 51.44
CA MET A 1 -40.70 13.01 50.05
C MET A 1 -39.44 13.35 49.35
N LEU A 2 -38.56 12.37 49.18
CA LEU A 2 -37.33 12.51 48.39
C LEU A 2 -37.66 12.16 46.94
N SER A 3 -37.57 13.16 46.05
CA SER A 3 -37.70 12.96 44.62
C SER A 3 -36.41 12.32 44.09
N ILE A 4 -36.51 11.06 43.71
CA ILE A 4 -35.45 10.38 42.95
C ILE A 4 -35.51 10.95 41.56
N SER A 5 -34.54 11.80 41.19
CA SER A 5 -34.33 12.20 39.82
C SER A 5 -33.86 10.97 39.01
N SER A 6 -34.69 10.53 38.07
CA SER A 6 -34.31 9.54 37.11
C SER A 6 -33.06 10.05 36.33
N GLN A 7 -31.94 9.40 36.56
CA GLN A 7 -30.80 9.54 35.64
C GLN A 7 -31.28 9.03 34.30
N ALA A 8 -31.42 9.92 33.33
CA ALA A 8 -31.50 9.56 31.92
C ALA A 8 -30.16 8.89 31.61
N SER A 9 -30.15 7.55 31.57
CA SER A 9 -29.04 6.81 30.97
C SER A 9 -28.99 7.23 29.52
N ALA A 10 -27.92 7.93 29.14
CA ALA A 10 -27.64 8.19 27.74
C ALA A 10 -27.53 6.82 27.05
N GLN A 11 -28.57 6.44 26.35
CA GLN A 11 -28.58 5.24 25.53
C GLN A 11 -27.60 5.49 24.41
N VAL A 12 -26.41 4.89 24.51
CA VAL A 12 -25.38 4.98 23.46
C VAL A 12 -26.03 4.41 22.20
N ALA A 13 -26.17 5.24 21.19
CA ALA A 13 -26.64 4.81 19.89
C ALA A 13 -25.53 3.94 19.28
N TRP A 14 -25.69 2.63 19.43
CA TRP A 14 -24.71 1.65 18.91
C TRP A 14 -24.43 1.83 17.43
N ASP A 15 -25.41 2.34 16.66
CA ASP A 15 -25.30 2.65 15.23
C ASP A 15 -24.29 3.79 14.94
N GLU A 16 -24.02 4.66 15.90
CA GLU A 16 -23.00 5.71 15.81
C GLU A 16 -21.63 5.15 16.19
N VAL A 17 -21.56 4.32 17.23
CA VAL A 17 -20.33 3.70 17.70
C VAL A 17 -19.80 2.69 16.69
N PHE A 18 -20.69 1.90 16.06
CA PHE A 18 -20.35 0.95 15.00
C PHE A 18 -21.10 1.31 13.73
N ASN A 19 -20.51 2.14 12.89
CA ASN A 19 -21.12 2.52 11.61
C ASN A 19 -20.46 1.83 10.40
N LYS A 20 -19.36 1.11 10.62
CA LYS A 20 -18.64 0.37 9.61
C LYS A 20 -18.24 -1.02 10.12
N PHE A 21 -18.79 -2.06 9.50
CA PHE A 21 -18.28 -3.42 9.61
C PHE A 21 -18.26 -4.05 8.22
N LYS A 22 -17.05 -4.26 7.69
CA LYS A 22 -16.84 -4.78 6.34
C LYS A 22 -15.91 -5.98 6.40
N ILE A 23 -16.21 -6.98 5.59
CA ILE A 23 -15.35 -8.14 5.34
C ILE A 23 -14.90 -8.07 3.88
N GLU A 24 -13.64 -8.31 3.62
CA GLU A 24 -13.08 -8.43 2.27
C GLU A 24 -12.30 -9.72 2.15
N ALA A 25 -12.45 -10.39 1.02
CA ALA A 25 -11.68 -11.56 0.67
C ALA A 25 -11.27 -11.52 -0.79
N ARG A 26 -10.06 -12.02 -1.09
CA ARG A 26 -9.57 -12.24 -2.45
C ARG A 26 -8.90 -13.59 -2.54
N ALA A 27 -9.21 -14.33 -3.59
CA ALA A 27 -8.54 -15.56 -3.97
C ALA A 27 -8.17 -15.51 -5.44
N ASP A 28 -6.98 -16.02 -5.75
CA ASP A 28 -6.37 -16.00 -7.08
C ASP A 28 -5.96 -17.42 -7.48
N ALA A 29 -6.23 -17.80 -8.73
CA ALA A 29 -5.61 -18.92 -9.41
C ALA A 29 -4.48 -18.38 -10.28
N GLU A 30 -3.26 -18.87 -10.09
CA GLU A 30 -2.07 -18.32 -10.72
C GLU A 30 -1.27 -19.42 -11.44
N TYR A 31 -0.69 -19.02 -12.56
CA TYR A 31 0.36 -19.75 -13.24
C TYR A 31 1.54 -18.81 -13.48
N THR A 32 2.73 -19.22 -13.07
CA THR A 32 3.97 -18.49 -13.31
C THR A 32 4.97 -19.39 -14.00
N ASN A 33 5.57 -18.90 -15.08
CA ASN A 33 6.71 -19.50 -15.76
C ASN A 33 7.92 -18.61 -15.52
N ARG A 34 9.03 -19.18 -15.00
CA ARG A 34 10.26 -18.46 -14.71
C ARG A 34 11.40 -18.98 -15.55
N THR A 35 12.21 -18.09 -16.09
CA THR A 35 13.43 -18.40 -16.82
C THR A 35 14.57 -17.51 -16.34
N THR A 36 15.78 -18.06 -16.30
CA THR A 36 16.98 -17.31 -15.93
C THR A 36 17.98 -17.38 -17.08
N THR A 37 18.63 -16.25 -17.35
CA THR A 37 19.78 -16.18 -18.26
C THR A 37 21.00 -15.62 -17.53
N ILE A 38 22.19 -16.13 -17.87
CA ILE A 38 23.47 -15.61 -17.39
C ILE A 38 24.32 -15.26 -18.62
N ASP A 39 24.79 -14.02 -18.68
CA ASP A 39 25.52 -13.48 -19.85
C ASP A 39 24.79 -13.75 -21.18
N GLY A 40 23.46 -13.63 -21.14
CA GLY A 40 22.57 -13.86 -22.28
C GLY A 40 22.30 -15.33 -22.65
N ASN A 41 22.87 -16.29 -21.93
CA ASN A 41 22.65 -17.72 -22.16
C ASN A 41 21.64 -18.28 -21.16
N ALA A 42 20.76 -19.18 -21.62
CA ALA A 42 19.79 -19.83 -20.74
C ALA A 42 20.51 -20.62 -19.63
N PHE A 43 20.04 -20.46 -18.40
CA PHE A 43 20.60 -21.09 -17.22
C PHE A 43 19.52 -21.90 -16.47
N GLY A 44 19.72 -23.20 -16.41
CA GLY A 44 18.78 -24.14 -15.79
C GLY A 44 17.51 -24.37 -16.63
N ASP A 45 16.64 -25.24 -16.11
CA ASP A 45 15.33 -25.48 -16.70
C ASP A 45 14.31 -24.43 -16.27
N PRO A 46 13.32 -24.09 -17.11
CA PRO A 46 12.24 -23.19 -16.74
C PRO A 46 11.49 -23.68 -15.50
N GLY A 47 11.33 -22.80 -14.52
CA GLY A 47 10.53 -23.06 -13.33
C GLY A 47 9.05 -22.80 -13.58
N HIS A 48 8.18 -23.74 -13.19
CA HIS A 48 6.73 -23.57 -13.28
C HIS A 48 6.10 -23.62 -11.90
N LEU A 49 5.31 -22.60 -11.57
CA LEU A 49 4.51 -22.55 -10.36
C LEU A 49 3.04 -22.36 -10.75
N TYR A 50 2.15 -23.11 -10.14
CA TYR A 50 0.71 -22.94 -10.31
C TYR A 50 -0.01 -23.28 -9.02
N GLY A 51 -1.15 -22.64 -8.80
CA GLY A 51 -1.93 -22.90 -7.60
C GLY A 51 -3.12 -21.97 -7.44
N ILE A 52 -3.90 -22.25 -6.40
CA ILE A 52 -4.98 -21.38 -5.94
C ILE A 52 -4.58 -20.87 -4.56
N HIS A 53 -4.60 -19.55 -4.39
CA HIS A 53 -4.15 -18.88 -3.19
C HIS A 53 -5.23 -17.95 -2.64
N GLY A 54 -5.48 -18.00 -1.33
CA GLY A 54 -6.15 -16.92 -0.61
C GLY A 54 -5.15 -15.76 -0.43
N ARG A 55 -5.39 -14.63 -1.10
CA ARG A 55 -4.49 -13.47 -1.04
C ARG A 55 -4.77 -12.57 0.15
N TYR A 56 -6.04 -12.25 0.37
CA TYR A 56 -6.46 -11.33 1.41
C TYR A 56 -7.72 -11.82 2.10
N PHE A 57 -7.74 -11.67 3.41
CA PHE A 57 -8.95 -11.73 4.21
C PHE A 57 -8.86 -10.63 5.28
N ASN A 58 -9.65 -9.56 5.12
CA ASN A 58 -9.59 -8.38 5.96
C ASN A 58 -10.92 -8.16 6.70
N LEU A 59 -10.81 -7.82 7.98
CA LEU A 59 -11.92 -7.32 8.80
C LEU A 59 -11.73 -5.82 9.01
N HIS A 60 -12.77 -5.05 8.78
CA HIS A 60 -12.80 -3.61 8.98
C HIS A 60 -13.87 -3.25 9.98
N LEU A 61 -13.50 -2.50 11.01
CA LEU A 61 -14.41 -1.91 11.98
C LEU A 61 -14.18 -0.41 12.05
N GLY A 62 -15.22 0.35 12.30
CA GLY A 62 -15.10 1.78 12.50
C GLY A 62 -16.37 2.38 13.06
N GLY A 63 -16.24 3.58 13.59
CA GLY A 63 -17.36 4.31 14.17
C GLY A 63 -16.98 5.66 14.70
N ASN A 64 -17.96 6.34 15.27
CA ASN A 64 -17.79 7.63 15.91
C ASN A 64 -17.88 7.48 17.44
N LEU A 65 -17.03 8.21 18.15
CA LEU A 65 -17.00 8.31 19.61
C LEU A 65 -17.41 9.74 19.99
N GLY A 66 -18.64 10.14 19.68
CA GLY A 66 -19.15 11.50 19.78
C GLY A 66 -18.92 12.31 18.50
N GLU A 67 -19.09 13.64 18.59
CA GLU A 67 -19.14 14.52 17.40
C GLU A 67 -17.79 14.67 16.69
N ASN A 68 -16.69 14.70 17.43
CA ASN A 68 -15.37 15.04 16.91
C ASN A 68 -14.40 13.86 16.83
N PHE A 69 -14.76 12.74 17.41
CA PHE A 69 -13.89 11.56 17.46
C PHE A 69 -14.44 10.43 16.61
N SER A 70 -13.55 9.78 15.87
CA SER A 70 -13.84 8.54 15.17
C SER A 70 -12.67 7.59 15.30
N TYR A 71 -12.93 6.31 15.10
CA TYR A 71 -11.90 5.29 15.11
C TYR A 71 -12.03 4.40 13.89
N TYR A 72 -10.92 3.77 13.52
CA TYR A 72 -10.89 2.79 12.45
C TYR A 72 -9.90 1.67 12.79
N PHE A 73 -10.32 0.45 12.49
CA PHE A 73 -9.56 -0.75 12.67
C PHE A 73 -9.64 -1.61 11.40
N ARG A 74 -8.51 -2.11 10.93
CA ARG A 74 -8.41 -3.12 9.88
C ARG A 74 -7.44 -4.20 10.29
N GLN A 75 -7.94 -5.43 10.39
CA GLN A 75 -7.16 -6.62 10.67
C GLN A 75 -7.03 -7.46 9.41
N ARG A 76 -5.81 -7.78 9.03
CA ARG A 76 -5.50 -8.78 8.01
C ARG A 76 -5.40 -10.14 8.70
N ILE A 77 -6.16 -11.12 8.21
CA ILE A 77 -6.09 -12.49 8.70
C ILE A 77 -5.23 -13.27 7.70
N LYS A 78 -4.04 -13.63 8.12
CA LYS A 78 -3.11 -14.48 7.38
C LYS A 78 -3.01 -15.84 8.06
N ALA A 79 -2.99 -16.91 7.26
CA ALA A 79 -2.71 -18.26 7.72
C ALA A 79 -1.20 -18.57 7.57
N GLU A 80 -0.36 -17.85 8.31
CA GLU A 80 1.07 -18.16 8.34
C GLU A 80 1.38 -19.06 9.55
N ALA A 81 2.17 -20.12 9.32
CA ALA A 81 2.67 -20.97 10.39
C ALA A 81 3.73 -20.20 11.18
N GLY A 82 3.41 -19.82 12.42
CA GLY A 82 4.32 -19.14 13.34
C GLY A 82 3.56 -18.31 14.38
N THR A 83 4.29 -17.82 15.38
CA THR A 83 3.75 -16.90 16.38
C THR A 83 3.57 -15.52 15.75
N VAL A 84 2.41 -15.28 15.20
CA VAL A 84 2.09 -13.96 14.61
C VAL A 84 1.62 -13.06 15.74
N ASN A 85 2.33 -11.96 15.95
CA ASN A 85 1.86 -10.90 16.81
C ASN A 85 0.58 -10.30 16.20
N PHE A 86 -0.49 -10.16 16.99
CA PHE A 86 -1.74 -9.57 16.56
C PHE A 86 -1.53 -8.19 15.89
N PHE A 87 -0.64 -7.38 16.45
CA PHE A 87 -0.32 -6.06 15.93
C PHE A 87 0.37 -6.07 14.57
N ASP A 88 1.14 -7.10 14.23
CA ASP A 88 1.84 -7.17 12.93
C ASP A 88 0.85 -7.32 11.78
N ASN A 89 -0.25 -8.04 12.02
CA ASN A 89 -1.34 -8.22 11.07
C ASN A 89 -2.43 -7.14 11.14
N THR A 90 -2.30 -6.20 12.07
CA THR A 90 -3.18 -5.02 12.13
C THR A 90 -2.64 -3.96 11.18
N ASP A 91 -3.37 -3.66 10.12
CA ASP A 91 -3.00 -2.59 9.19
C ASP A 91 -3.34 -1.22 9.78
N PHE A 92 -4.56 -1.07 10.28
CA PHE A 92 -5.02 0.18 10.89
C PHE A 92 -5.60 -0.06 12.28
N LEU A 93 -5.20 0.77 13.22
CA LEU A 93 -5.82 0.92 14.53
C LEU A 93 -5.56 2.34 15.01
N TYR A 94 -6.42 3.27 14.65
CA TYR A 94 -6.21 4.66 15.00
C TYR A 94 -7.47 5.35 15.50
N LEU A 95 -7.23 6.37 16.33
CA LEU A 95 -8.18 7.37 16.72
C LEU A 95 -7.98 8.62 15.88
N ASN A 96 -9.07 9.17 15.39
CA ASN A 96 -9.10 10.40 14.61
C ASN A 96 -9.91 11.45 15.36
N TYR A 97 -9.35 12.66 15.51
CA TYR A 97 -9.97 13.81 16.16
C TYR A 97 -10.08 14.96 15.18
N ARG A 98 -11.27 15.51 15.01
CA ARG A 98 -11.55 16.68 14.18
C ARG A 98 -12.03 17.86 15.05
N PRO A 99 -11.10 18.70 15.54
CA PRO A 99 -11.48 19.88 16.33
C PRO A 99 -12.27 20.91 15.53
N THR A 100 -12.05 20.96 14.22
CA THR A 100 -12.79 21.80 13.25
C THR A 100 -12.98 21.02 11.95
N GLN A 101 -13.75 21.56 11.01
CA GLN A 101 -13.90 20.96 9.69
C GLN A 101 -12.59 20.89 8.89
N ASN A 102 -11.64 21.80 9.16
CA ASN A 102 -10.38 21.91 8.43
C ASN A 102 -9.23 21.14 9.05
N TRP A 103 -9.26 20.85 10.35
CA TRP A 103 -8.19 20.16 11.04
C TRP A 103 -8.55 18.74 11.41
N GLN A 104 -7.64 17.84 11.12
CA GLN A 104 -7.72 16.44 11.49
C GLN A 104 -6.43 16.01 12.16
N LEU A 105 -6.53 15.46 13.36
CA LEU A 105 -5.44 14.85 14.09
C LEU A 105 -5.69 13.35 14.15
N ARG A 106 -4.66 12.55 13.88
CA ARG A 106 -4.78 11.10 13.96
C ARG A 106 -3.63 10.53 14.77
N PHE A 107 -3.93 9.51 15.55
CA PHE A 107 -2.95 8.81 16.37
C PHE A 107 -3.26 7.32 16.41
N GLY A 108 -2.24 6.48 16.25
CA GLY A 108 -2.33 5.02 16.29
C GLY A 108 -1.56 4.36 15.15
N LYS A 109 -1.87 3.09 14.86
CA LYS A 109 -1.27 2.38 13.72
C LYS A 109 -1.98 2.81 12.43
N ASP A 110 -1.21 3.35 11.50
CA ASP A 110 -1.69 3.95 10.26
C ASP A 110 -0.69 3.70 9.12
N ALA A 111 -1.13 3.89 7.88
CA ALA A 111 -0.22 3.91 6.76
C ALA A 111 0.68 5.15 6.82
N MET A 112 1.95 4.98 6.47
CA MET A 112 2.87 6.11 6.31
C MET A 112 2.41 7.00 5.17
N ALA A 113 2.48 8.31 5.36
CA ALA A 113 2.00 9.29 4.39
C ALA A 113 3.08 9.61 3.34
N ILE A 114 3.33 8.67 2.43
CA ILE A 114 4.43 8.77 1.46
C ILE A 114 4.00 9.17 0.05
N GLY A 115 2.71 9.10 -0.28
CA GLY A 115 2.18 9.46 -1.60
C GLY A 115 2.24 8.32 -2.62
N GLY A 116 1.65 8.55 -3.81
CA GLY A 116 1.51 7.56 -4.88
C GLY A 116 0.14 6.89 -4.92
N PHE A 117 -0.38 6.67 -6.12
CA PHE A 117 -1.71 6.07 -6.33
C PHE A 117 -1.67 4.55 -6.21
N GLU A 118 -0.58 3.90 -6.59
CA GLU A 118 -0.42 2.46 -6.33
C GLU A 118 -0.39 2.20 -4.83
N TYR A 119 0.28 3.06 -4.07
CA TYR A 119 0.37 2.97 -2.64
C TYR A 119 -0.94 3.23 -1.91
N ASP A 120 -1.67 4.22 -2.31
CA ASP A 120 -2.95 4.56 -1.69
C ASP A 120 -4.05 3.55 -2.05
N ALA A 121 -3.83 2.75 -3.10
CA ALA A 121 -4.79 1.73 -3.52
C ALA A 121 -4.95 0.65 -2.44
N PRO A 122 -6.18 0.21 -2.16
CA PRO A 122 -6.36 -0.94 -1.29
C PRO A 122 -5.58 -2.16 -1.80
N PRO A 123 -4.81 -2.88 -0.97
CA PRO A 123 -4.01 -4.03 -1.43
C PRO A 123 -4.81 -5.09 -2.20
N ILE A 124 -6.10 -5.22 -1.88
CA ILE A 124 -7.03 -6.13 -2.56
C ILE A 124 -7.28 -5.75 -4.03
N ASP A 125 -6.97 -4.50 -4.43
CA ASP A 125 -7.19 -3.92 -5.75
C ASP A 125 -5.88 -3.79 -6.55
N VAL A 126 -4.74 -4.10 -5.95
CA VAL A 126 -3.43 -4.04 -6.62
C VAL A 126 -3.11 -5.39 -7.25
N TYR A 127 -2.65 -5.36 -8.50
CA TYR A 127 -2.21 -6.52 -9.28
C TYR A 127 -0.75 -6.34 -9.66
N TYR A 128 0.04 -7.44 -9.61
CA TYR A 128 1.49 -7.46 -9.89
C TYR A 128 2.18 -6.17 -9.41
N GLU A 129 2.23 -6.06 -8.09
CA GLU A 129 2.76 -4.91 -7.34
C GLU A 129 4.21 -4.59 -7.74
N THR A 130 4.64 -3.31 -7.60
CA THR A 130 6.05 -2.95 -7.70
C THR A 130 6.84 -3.54 -6.54
N ASN A 131 8.17 -3.72 -6.70
CA ASN A 131 9.01 -4.28 -5.63
C ASN A 131 9.02 -3.39 -4.39
N MET A 132 8.95 -2.09 -4.58
CA MET A 132 8.83 -1.17 -3.46
C MET A 132 7.63 -1.50 -2.59
N TRP A 133 6.49 -1.86 -3.21
CA TRP A 133 5.26 -2.19 -2.48
C TRP A 133 5.35 -3.53 -1.77
N ASP A 134 5.89 -4.53 -2.43
CA ASP A 134 6.06 -5.87 -1.84
C ASP A 134 6.94 -5.83 -0.59
N ASN A 135 7.91 -4.90 -0.54
CA ASN A 135 8.91 -4.85 0.51
C ASN A 135 8.65 -3.77 1.58
N PHE A 136 7.79 -2.80 1.33
CA PHE A 136 7.64 -1.65 2.21
C PHE A 136 6.70 -1.92 3.39
N TYR A 137 7.24 -1.90 4.62
CA TYR A 137 6.46 -2.02 5.87
C TYR A 137 5.69 -0.74 6.17
N CYS A 138 4.58 -0.54 5.47
CA CYS A 138 3.86 0.73 5.43
C CYS A 138 3.02 1.05 6.67
N PHE A 139 2.60 0.06 7.46
CA PHE A 139 1.71 0.29 8.60
C PHE A 139 2.50 0.43 9.90
N GLN A 140 2.62 1.67 10.38
CA GLN A 140 3.45 2.04 11.52
C GLN A 140 2.63 2.76 12.59
N LEU A 141 3.11 2.74 13.86
CA LEU A 141 2.59 3.66 14.86
C LEU A 141 2.94 5.08 14.45
N ALA A 142 1.93 5.94 14.38
CA ALA A 142 2.06 7.29 13.84
C ALA A 142 1.20 8.29 14.59
N ALA A 143 1.63 9.54 14.52
CA ALA A 143 0.83 10.73 14.85
C ALA A 143 0.84 11.64 13.62
N SER A 144 -0.33 12.14 13.21
CA SER A 144 -0.43 13.06 12.09
C SER A 144 -1.36 14.22 12.35
N ALA A 145 -1.08 15.35 11.69
CA ALA A 145 -1.93 16.52 11.65
C ALA A 145 -2.15 16.91 10.19
N ALA A 146 -3.41 16.98 9.79
CA ALA A 146 -3.79 17.34 8.42
C ALA A 146 -4.65 18.60 8.42
N TYR A 147 -4.36 19.50 7.48
CA TYR A 147 -5.19 20.64 7.14
C TYR A 147 -5.92 20.36 5.83
N ILE A 148 -7.23 20.54 5.85
CA ILE A 148 -8.13 20.34 4.73
C ILE A 148 -8.72 21.70 4.35
N THR A 149 -8.63 22.11 3.10
CA THR A 149 -9.24 23.37 2.63
C THR A 149 -10.75 23.33 2.76
N ASP A 150 -11.39 24.51 2.81
CA ASP A 150 -12.85 24.64 2.97
C ASP A 150 -13.64 23.93 1.86
N ASP A 151 -13.11 23.89 0.65
CA ASP A 151 -13.68 23.18 -0.50
C ASP A 151 -13.39 21.66 -0.48
N GLY A 152 -12.61 21.17 0.49
CA GLY A 152 -12.21 19.78 0.63
C GLY A 152 -11.26 19.25 -0.47
N ARG A 153 -10.77 20.14 -1.34
CA ARG A 153 -10.00 19.74 -2.54
C ARG A 153 -8.51 19.56 -2.28
N GLN A 154 -8.01 20.13 -1.18
CA GLN A 154 -6.59 20.06 -0.82
C GLN A 154 -6.46 19.56 0.60
N THR A 155 -5.55 18.63 0.81
CA THR A 155 -5.16 18.14 2.13
C THR A 155 -3.64 18.18 2.23
N MET A 156 -3.13 18.91 3.20
CA MET A 156 -1.72 18.90 3.56
C MET A 156 -1.56 18.22 4.92
N MET A 157 -0.66 17.25 5.02
CA MET A 157 -0.47 16.47 6.24
C MET A 157 1.00 16.39 6.61
N LEU A 158 1.26 16.59 7.90
CA LEU A 158 2.51 16.23 8.55
C LEU A 158 2.27 14.96 9.37
N GLN A 159 3.15 13.99 9.24
CA GLN A 159 3.10 12.76 10.00
C GLN A 159 4.48 12.43 10.55
N VAL A 160 4.51 12.01 11.81
CA VAL A 160 5.66 11.36 12.45
C VAL A 160 5.25 9.93 12.75
N SER A 161 6.03 8.96 12.30
CA SER A 161 5.76 7.54 12.54
C SER A 161 7.01 6.82 13.01
N GLN A 162 6.85 5.58 13.47
CA GLN A 162 7.99 4.69 13.55
C GLN A 162 8.57 4.53 12.14
N SER A 163 9.89 4.42 12.05
CA SER A 163 10.53 4.09 10.79
C SER A 163 10.27 2.62 10.42
N PRO A 164 10.03 2.32 9.14
CA PRO A 164 9.90 0.93 8.68
C PRO A 164 11.15 0.09 8.96
N TYR A 165 12.31 0.72 9.07
CA TYR A 165 13.56 0.05 9.45
C TYR A 165 13.57 -0.48 10.89
N THR A 166 12.74 0.04 11.79
CA THR A 166 12.60 -0.46 13.17
C THR A 166 12.07 -1.89 13.20
N ASN A 167 11.17 -2.25 12.31
CA ASN A 167 10.57 -3.59 12.25
C ASN A 167 11.55 -4.65 11.76
N PHE A 168 12.51 -4.25 10.92
CA PHE A 168 13.51 -5.17 10.37
C PHE A 168 14.53 -5.58 11.42
N TYR A 169 15.03 -4.63 12.18
CA TYR A 169 16.02 -4.93 13.22
C TYR A 169 15.44 -5.68 14.40
N GLY A 170 14.10 -5.73 14.54
CA GLY A 170 13.31 -6.65 15.41
C GLY A 170 13.70 -6.72 16.87
N LEU A 171 14.69 -5.99 17.34
CA LEU A 171 15.51 -6.44 18.43
C LEU A 171 15.80 -5.40 19.50
N ASN A 172 15.60 -4.11 19.24
CA ASN A 172 15.91 -3.11 20.26
C ASN A 172 14.88 -1.99 20.25
N TRP A 173 13.87 -2.13 21.10
CA TRP A 173 12.94 -1.07 21.49
C TRP A 173 13.64 0.19 22.01
N ASP A 174 14.91 0.08 22.43
CA ASP A 174 15.73 1.19 22.93
C ASP A 174 16.26 2.13 21.84
N ALA A 175 16.20 1.74 20.57
CA ALA A 175 16.65 2.53 19.43
C ALA A 175 15.48 2.94 18.53
N GLY A 176 14.40 3.49 19.11
CA GLY A 176 13.26 3.99 18.33
C GLY A 176 13.74 4.85 17.16
N LEU A 177 13.55 4.35 15.95
CA LEU A 177 13.81 5.08 14.71
C LEU A 177 12.51 5.70 14.25
N PHE A 178 12.58 6.91 13.72
CA PHE A 178 11.41 7.66 13.29
C PHE A 178 11.44 7.96 11.80
N ALA A 179 10.25 8.14 11.25
CA ALA A 179 10.06 8.69 9.91
C ALA A 179 9.23 9.97 10.00
N TYR A 180 9.59 10.95 9.18
CA TYR A 180 8.96 12.26 9.09
C TYR A 180 8.42 12.42 7.68
N ASN A 181 7.10 12.59 7.55
CA ASN A 181 6.42 12.62 6.26
C ASN A 181 5.70 13.95 6.09
N LEU A 182 5.91 14.59 4.93
CA LEU A 182 5.11 15.69 4.44
C LEU A 182 4.33 15.17 3.23
N TYR A 183 3.02 15.30 3.26
CA TYR A 183 2.13 14.75 2.26
C TYR A 183 1.12 15.77 1.78
N TRP A 184 0.84 15.77 0.48
CA TRP A 184 -0.18 16.57 -0.15
C TRP A 184 -1.07 15.71 -1.06
N ALA A 185 -2.36 15.65 -0.71
CA ALA A 185 -3.41 15.13 -1.56
C ALA A 185 -4.21 16.30 -2.13
N GLY A 186 -4.24 16.45 -3.45
CA GLY A 186 -4.85 17.59 -4.10
C GLY A 186 -5.69 17.24 -5.32
N ALA A 187 -6.65 18.10 -5.65
CA ALA A 187 -7.37 18.11 -6.91
C ALA A 187 -7.08 19.41 -7.67
N ILE A 188 -6.58 19.27 -8.90
CA ILE A 188 -6.29 20.39 -9.80
C ILE A 188 -7.32 20.37 -10.93
N GLY A 189 -8.22 21.37 -10.94
CA GLY A 189 -9.41 21.31 -11.80
C GLY A 189 -10.29 20.10 -11.44
N ASP A 190 -11.03 19.58 -12.40
CA ASP A 190 -11.98 18.48 -12.20
C ASP A 190 -11.43 17.12 -12.64
N HIS A 191 -10.29 17.12 -13.30
CA HIS A 191 -9.75 15.94 -13.96
C HIS A 191 -8.47 15.39 -13.34
N VAL A 192 -7.70 16.21 -12.60
CA VAL A 192 -6.38 15.81 -12.10
C VAL A 192 -6.38 15.74 -10.59
N LYS A 193 -5.82 14.65 -10.06
CA LYS A 193 -5.56 14.47 -8.64
C LYS A 193 -4.06 14.23 -8.42
N THR A 194 -3.57 14.63 -7.26
CA THR A 194 -2.18 14.46 -6.85
C THR A 194 -2.13 13.76 -5.49
N LEU A 195 -1.16 12.89 -5.32
CA LEU A 195 -0.78 12.27 -4.04
C LEU A 195 0.75 12.37 -3.95
N TRP A 196 1.26 13.52 -3.48
CA TRP A 196 2.69 13.79 -3.42
C TRP A 196 3.17 13.70 -1.99
N GLY A 197 4.35 13.12 -1.82
CA GLY A 197 4.96 12.94 -0.51
C GLY A 197 6.47 13.11 -0.54
N ILE A 198 6.98 13.65 0.56
CA ILE A 198 8.40 13.69 0.87
C ILE A 198 8.58 13.07 2.25
N SER A 199 9.46 12.11 2.37
CA SER A 199 9.69 11.37 3.61
C SER A 199 11.18 11.30 3.93
N MET A 200 11.50 11.43 5.20
CA MET A 200 12.81 11.18 5.78
C MET A 200 12.66 10.03 6.77
N MET A 201 13.23 8.88 6.47
CA MET A 201 13.10 7.67 7.27
C MET A 201 14.43 7.33 7.91
N GLU A 202 14.52 7.33 9.24
CA GLU A 202 15.74 6.90 9.92
C GLU A 202 15.99 5.42 9.63
N ARG A 203 17.14 5.14 9.03
CA ARG A 203 17.68 3.78 8.83
C ARG A 203 18.50 3.37 10.04
N GLU A 204 19.28 4.29 10.54
CA GLU A 204 20.00 4.26 11.80
C GLU A 204 19.82 5.62 12.46
N ARG A 205 20.08 5.73 13.76
CA ARG A 205 19.91 6.99 14.48
C ARG A 205 20.72 8.11 13.83
N GLY A 206 20.00 9.12 13.32
CA GLY A 206 20.57 10.28 12.63
C GLY A 206 21.00 10.03 11.17
N LYS A 207 20.82 8.82 10.64
CA LYS A 207 21.05 8.52 9.22
C LYS A 207 19.71 8.24 8.55
N PHE A 208 19.41 8.99 7.51
CA PHE A 208 18.10 8.97 6.86
C PHE A 208 18.20 8.40 5.44
N MET A 209 17.19 7.65 5.06
CA MET A 209 16.80 7.49 3.68
C MET A 209 15.79 8.59 3.34
N ASN A 210 16.08 9.35 2.31
CA ASN A 210 15.16 10.35 1.77
C ASN A 210 14.34 9.71 0.65
N PHE A 211 13.02 9.88 0.71
CA PHE A 211 12.10 9.32 -0.26
C PHE A 211 11.17 10.41 -0.79
N ILE A 212 10.98 10.44 -2.10
CA ILE A 212 10.04 11.34 -2.77
C ILE A 212 9.11 10.49 -3.62
N SER A 213 7.80 10.72 -3.50
CA SER A 213 6.78 10.12 -4.36
C SER A 213 5.87 11.21 -4.92
N LEU A 214 5.69 11.20 -6.24
CA LEU A 214 4.86 12.15 -6.97
C LEU A 214 3.80 11.39 -7.76
N GLY A 215 2.68 11.06 -7.11
CA GLY A 215 1.55 10.40 -7.75
C GLY A 215 0.64 11.43 -8.43
N THR A 216 0.38 11.24 -9.72
CA THR A 216 -0.55 12.07 -10.47
C THR A 216 -1.54 11.19 -11.22
N GLN A 217 -2.83 11.43 -11.01
CA GLN A 217 -3.93 10.72 -11.68
C GLN A 217 -4.74 11.68 -12.51
N ALA A 218 -5.16 11.25 -13.70
CA ALA A 218 -6.08 12.00 -14.54
C ALA A 218 -7.27 11.14 -14.98
N THR A 219 -8.43 11.78 -15.09
CA THR A 219 -9.69 11.13 -15.50
C THR A 219 -10.34 11.92 -16.62
N PHE A 220 -10.60 11.27 -17.76
CA PHE A 220 -11.24 11.84 -18.93
C PHE A 220 -12.31 10.88 -19.47
N GLY A 221 -13.57 11.19 -19.26
CA GLY A 221 -14.67 10.31 -19.61
C GLY A 221 -14.51 8.92 -18.97
N ASP A 222 -14.47 7.87 -19.80
CA ASP A 222 -14.32 6.48 -19.35
C ASP A 222 -12.87 6.06 -19.10
N MET A 223 -11.91 6.96 -19.32
CA MET A 223 -10.50 6.69 -19.09
C MET A 223 -10.05 7.28 -17.76
N ASN A 224 -9.31 6.47 -17.00
CA ASN A 224 -8.60 6.90 -15.81
C ASN A 224 -7.18 6.35 -15.86
N PHE A 225 -6.20 7.17 -15.61
CA PHE A 225 -4.82 6.71 -15.51
C PHE A 225 -4.07 7.44 -14.41
N TYR A 226 -3.07 6.77 -13.83
CA TYR A 226 -2.12 7.41 -12.94
C TYR A 226 -0.68 7.12 -13.35
N VAL A 227 0.19 8.00 -12.92
CA VAL A 227 1.65 7.83 -12.95
C VAL A 227 2.18 8.20 -11.57
N ASP A 228 2.94 7.28 -10.97
CA ASP A 228 3.71 7.52 -9.75
C ASP A 228 5.20 7.55 -10.12
N LEU A 229 5.87 8.64 -9.77
CA LEU A 229 7.31 8.79 -9.85
C LEU A 229 7.87 8.69 -8.44
N MET A 230 8.81 7.80 -8.24
CA MET A 230 9.43 7.55 -6.94
C MET A 230 10.94 7.73 -7.05
N HIS A 231 11.53 8.30 -6.02
CA HIS A 231 12.98 8.46 -5.89
C HIS A 231 13.39 8.21 -4.45
N HIS A 232 14.47 7.49 -4.24
CA HIS A 232 15.05 7.32 -2.92
C HIS A 232 16.57 7.58 -2.95
N ALA A 233 17.09 8.04 -1.83
CA ALA A 233 18.50 8.31 -1.67
C ALA A 233 18.93 8.05 -0.23
N LEU A 234 19.98 7.25 -0.05
CA LEU A 234 20.66 7.01 1.23
C LEU A 234 21.73 8.05 1.50
N SER A 235 22.26 8.66 0.44
CA SER A 235 23.27 9.71 0.47
C SER A 235 23.03 10.74 -0.64
N THR A 236 23.76 11.86 -0.61
CA THR A 236 23.73 12.85 -1.69
C THR A 236 24.22 12.29 -3.02
N ASP A 237 25.10 11.27 -2.98
CA ASP A 237 25.67 10.66 -4.17
C ASP A 237 24.70 9.73 -4.90
N ASP A 238 23.57 9.36 -4.24
CA ASP A 238 22.52 8.50 -4.79
C ASP A 238 21.45 9.27 -5.57
N TRP A 239 21.49 10.60 -5.55
CA TRP A 239 20.53 11.40 -6.28
C TRP A 239 20.53 11.07 -7.78
N GLY A 240 19.36 10.74 -8.30
CA GLY A 240 19.14 10.35 -9.70
C GLY A 240 19.55 8.93 -10.06
N LYS A 241 20.12 8.15 -9.14
CA LYS A 241 20.51 6.75 -9.38
C LYS A 241 19.39 5.77 -9.09
N ASN A 242 18.55 6.08 -8.09
CA ASN A 242 17.54 5.18 -7.56
C ASN A 242 16.16 5.79 -7.77
N TYR A 243 15.39 5.18 -8.65
CA TYR A 243 14.06 5.66 -8.97
C TYR A 243 13.13 4.53 -9.39
N GLY A 244 11.85 4.79 -9.29
CA GLY A 244 10.79 3.96 -9.83
C GLY A 244 9.77 4.81 -10.56
N ILE A 245 9.19 4.23 -11.59
CA ILE A 245 8.01 4.76 -12.26
C ILE A 245 7.00 3.63 -12.39
N VAL A 246 5.74 3.91 -12.05
CA VAL A 246 4.63 3.01 -12.31
C VAL A 246 3.49 3.80 -12.94
N SER A 247 2.83 3.19 -13.90
CA SER A 247 1.64 3.76 -14.52
C SER A 247 0.59 2.67 -14.75
N ARG A 248 -0.66 2.99 -14.46
CA ARG A 248 -1.82 2.15 -14.77
C ARG A 248 -2.85 2.97 -15.51
N TRP A 249 -3.37 2.40 -16.58
CA TRP A 249 -4.39 2.96 -17.43
C TRP A 249 -5.61 2.05 -17.40
N ASN A 250 -6.75 2.60 -17.02
CA ASN A 250 -8.02 1.90 -16.97
C ASN A 250 -8.95 2.49 -18.01
N TYR A 251 -9.70 1.63 -18.70
CA TYR A 251 -10.76 1.99 -19.61
C TYR A 251 -12.05 1.27 -19.23
N ASN A 252 -13.08 2.02 -18.86
CA ASN A 252 -14.37 1.48 -18.49
C ASN A 252 -15.19 1.24 -19.77
N LEU A 253 -15.26 -0.01 -20.21
CA LEU A 253 -16.09 -0.41 -21.35
C LEU A 253 -17.59 -0.29 -21.05
N SER A 254 -17.95 -0.52 -19.80
CA SER A 254 -19.30 -0.42 -19.27
C SER A 254 -19.25 -0.28 -17.74
N ASN A 255 -20.41 -0.24 -17.09
CA ASN A 255 -20.48 -0.26 -15.63
C ASN A 255 -19.96 -1.57 -15.02
N GLU A 256 -19.96 -2.66 -15.79
CA GLU A 256 -19.53 -3.98 -15.37
C GLU A 256 -18.08 -4.28 -15.71
N TRP A 257 -17.57 -3.76 -16.84
CA TRP A 257 -16.28 -4.11 -17.38
C TRP A 257 -15.28 -2.97 -17.38
N THR A 258 -14.12 -3.20 -16.80
CA THR A 258 -12.94 -2.33 -16.89
C THR A 258 -11.79 -3.13 -17.49
N LEU A 259 -11.15 -2.61 -18.52
CA LEU A 259 -9.86 -3.10 -19.00
C LEU A 259 -8.75 -2.26 -18.41
N PHE A 260 -7.60 -2.87 -18.18
CA PHE A 260 -6.44 -2.11 -17.73
C PHE A 260 -5.14 -2.60 -18.39
N ILE A 261 -4.20 -1.67 -18.50
CA ILE A 261 -2.79 -1.95 -18.72
C ILE A 261 -2.00 -1.31 -17.58
N LYS A 262 -0.92 -1.96 -17.16
CA LYS A 262 -0.03 -1.44 -16.12
C LYS A 262 1.41 -1.75 -16.50
N GLY A 263 2.29 -0.79 -16.28
CA GLY A 263 3.72 -0.97 -16.42
C GLY A 263 4.47 -0.27 -15.30
N SER A 264 5.60 -0.84 -14.91
CA SER A 264 6.54 -0.23 -13.97
C SER A 264 7.98 -0.51 -14.36
N TYR A 265 8.84 0.41 -14.00
CA TYR A 265 10.28 0.24 -14.04
C TYR A 265 10.87 0.79 -12.75
N GLU A 266 11.75 0.04 -12.12
CA GLU A 266 12.42 0.40 -10.87
C GLU A 266 13.90 0.07 -10.99
N GLN A 267 14.76 0.94 -10.50
CA GLN A 267 16.18 0.64 -10.39
C GLN A 267 16.75 1.14 -9.08
N ASN A 268 17.74 0.42 -8.57
CA ASN A 268 18.58 0.82 -7.47
C ASN A 268 20.04 0.59 -7.85
N LYS A 269 20.74 1.68 -8.16
CA LYS A 269 22.18 1.68 -8.50
C LYS A 269 23.07 2.06 -7.32
N SER A 270 22.54 2.08 -6.11
CA SER A 270 23.35 2.22 -4.91
C SER A 270 24.33 1.06 -4.81
N GLU A 271 25.49 1.32 -4.21
CA GLU A 271 26.37 0.25 -3.80
C GLU A 271 25.69 -0.63 -2.77
N VAL A 272 25.95 -1.93 -2.81
CA VAL A 272 25.38 -2.89 -1.85
C VAL A 272 25.91 -2.57 -0.46
N ASP A 273 25.04 -2.02 0.40
CA ASP A 273 25.34 -1.79 1.80
C ASP A 273 24.99 -3.09 2.56
N LEU A 274 25.99 -3.89 2.84
CA LEU A 274 25.84 -5.13 3.61
C LEU A 274 26.10 -4.85 5.09
N ASP A 275 25.27 -5.41 5.96
CA ASP A 275 25.57 -5.44 7.38
C ASP A 275 26.78 -6.35 7.69
N ASN A 276 27.17 -6.42 8.97
CA ASN A 276 28.28 -7.28 9.42
C ASN A 276 28.02 -8.79 9.20
N ALA A 277 26.79 -9.19 8.90
CA ALA A 277 26.40 -10.56 8.57
C ALA A 277 26.31 -10.80 7.06
N GLY A 278 26.56 -9.79 6.23
CA GLY A 278 26.46 -9.86 4.77
C GLY A 278 25.02 -9.77 4.25
N VAL A 279 24.09 -9.24 5.05
CA VAL A 279 22.69 -9.04 4.65
C VAL A 279 22.53 -7.64 4.10
N SER A 280 21.88 -7.50 2.93
CA SER A 280 21.59 -6.19 2.35
C SER A 280 20.68 -5.40 3.31
N MET A 281 21.11 -4.16 3.60
CA MET A 281 20.35 -3.23 4.46
C MET A 281 19.25 -2.49 3.70
N ASP A 282 19.18 -2.64 2.38
CA ASP A 282 18.26 -1.90 1.50
C ASP A 282 17.04 -2.75 1.09
N PHE A 283 16.42 -3.38 2.08
CA PHE A 283 15.30 -4.31 1.88
C PHE A 283 13.95 -3.63 1.64
N LEU A 284 13.84 -2.31 1.87
CA LEU A 284 12.59 -1.55 1.65
C LEU A 284 12.40 -1.12 0.20
N MET A 285 13.44 -1.21 -0.60
CA MET A 285 13.49 -0.73 -1.98
C MET A 285 13.85 -1.89 -2.90
N PRO A 286 13.84 -1.69 -4.22
CA PRO A 286 14.50 -2.61 -5.12
C PRO A 286 15.90 -2.92 -4.61
N LEU A 287 16.32 -4.18 -4.65
CA LEU A 287 17.63 -4.58 -4.16
C LEU A 287 18.73 -3.76 -4.83
N ALA A 288 19.76 -3.39 -4.07
CA ALA A 288 20.90 -2.63 -4.59
C ALA A 288 21.57 -3.40 -5.75
N GLY A 289 21.87 -2.69 -6.82
CA GLY A 289 22.41 -3.25 -8.07
C GLY A 289 21.38 -3.84 -9.01
N HIS A 290 20.09 -3.87 -8.64
CA HIS A 290 19.01 -4.46 -9.43
C HIS A 290 18.22 -3.42 -10.23
N SER A 291 17.64 -3.90 -11.34
CA SER A 291 16.64 -3.19 -12.12
C SER A 291 15.47 -4.12 -12.41
N TYR A 292 14.27 -3.64 -12.16
CA TYR A 292 13.03 -4.40 -12.35
C TYR A 292 12.15 -3.72 -13.40
N ALA A 293 11.63 -4.52 -14.33
CA ALA A 293 10.56 -4.09 -15.23
C ALA A 293 9.36 -5.01 -15.06
N ARG A 294 8.16 -4.45 -15.00
CA ARG A 294 6.89 -5.21 -14.95
C ARG A 294 5.91 -4.55 -15.89
N TYR A 295 5.25 -5.34 -16.72
CA TYR A 295 4.20 -4.84 -17.60
C TYR A 295 3.18 -5.93 -17.87
N GLY A 296 1.95 -5.52 -18.07
CA GLY A 296 0.87 -6.45 -18.30
C GLY A 296 -0.45 -5.74 -18.58
N ALA A 297 -1.44 -6.58 -18.90
CA ALA A 297 -2.80 -6.15 -19.16
C ALA A 297 -3.78 -7.10 -18.51
N GLY A 298 -4.99 -6.59 -18.23
CA GLY A 298 -6.01 -7.40 -17.62
C GLY A 298 -7.39 -6.76 -17.67
N PHE A 299 -8.30 -7.38 -16.95
CA PHE A 299 -9.68 -6.92 -16.84
C PHE A 299 -10.20 -7.05 -15.43
N GLU A 300 -11.23 -6.27 -15.14
CA GLU A 300 -12.10 -6.40 -13.99
C GLU A 300 -13.54 -6.52 -14.48
N TYR A 301 -14.28 -7.46 -13.91
CA TYR A 301 -15.70 -7.66 -14.17
C TYR A 301 -16.49 -7.62 -12.89
N ARG A 302 -17.49 -6.76 -12.83
CA ARG A 302 -18.44 -6.62 -11.72
C ARG A 302 -19.81 -7.08 -12.18
N PRO A 303 -20.25 -8.30 -11.80
CA PRO A 303 -21.53 -8.84 -12.25
C PRO A 303 -22.70 -7.93 -11.87
N LYS A 304 -23.59 -7.69 -12.78
CA LYS A 304 -24.82 -6.92 -12.53
C LYS A 304 -25.64 -7.54 -11.39
N GLY A 305 -26.02 -6.73 -10.42
CA GLY A 305 -26.77 -7.20 -9.24
C GLY A 305 -25.90 -7.85 -8.14
N LEU A 306 -24.60 -8.04 -8.35
CA LEU A 306 -23.65 -8.58 -7.38
C LEU A 306 -22.50 -7.59 -7.13
N ALA A 307 -22.84 -6.36 -6.75
CA ALA A 307 -21.85 -5.29 -6.54
C ALA A 307 -20.75 -5.63 -5.50
N SER A 308 -20.98 -6.67 -4.68
CA SER A 308 -20.02 -7.19 -3.71
C SER A 308 -18.97 -8.13 -4.31
N VAL A 309 -19.12 -8.54 -5.56
CA VAL A 309 -18.22 -9.46 -6.24
C VAL A 309 -17.51 -8.76 -7.40
N ARG A 310 -16.22 -8.97 -7.50
CA ARG A 310 -15.42 -8.58 -8.65
C ARG A 310 -14.56 -9.76 -9.08
N ILE A 311 -14.64 -10.11 -10.35
CA ILE A 311 -13.76 -11.07 -11.00
C ILE A 311 -12.66 -10.27 -11.72
N HIS A 312 -11.44 -10.72 -11.66
CA HIS A 312 -10.32 -10.09 -12.36
C HIS A 312 -9.43 -11.13 -13.00
N GLY A 313 -8.73 -10.73 -14.04
CA GLY A 313 -7.71 -11.56 -14.66
C GLY A 313 -6.65 -10.68 -15.32
N TYR A 314 -5.41 -11.17 -15.35
CA TYR A 314 -4.32 -10.47 -16.01
C TYR A 314 -3.24 -11.43 -16.51
N VAL A 315 -2.48 -10.93 -17.47
CA VAL A 315 -1.20 -11.50 -17.89
C VAL A 315 -0.15 -10.41 -17.70
N ALA A 316 0.93 -10.75 -17.02
CA ALA A 316 2.03 -9.83 -16.76
C ALA A 316 3.37 -10.51 -16.94
N GLU A 317 4.33 -9.78 -17.49
CA GLU A 317 5.74 -10.15 -17.56
C GLU A 317 6.52 -9.31 -16.56
N MET A 318 7.46 -9.96 -15.88
CA MET A 318 8.35 -9.33 -14.89
C MET A 318 9.77 -9.72 -15.21
N THR A 319 10.67 -8.76 -15.22
CA THR A 319 12.10 -8.95 -15.45
C THR A 319 12.86 -8.36 -14.27
N ASP A 320 13.79 -9.13 -13.71
CA ASP A 320 14.81 -8.67 -12.77
C ASP A 320 16.18 -8.81 -13.42
N SER A 321 16.96 -7.75 -13.44
CA SER A 321 18.30 -7.71 -14.04
C SER A 321 19.31 -7.16 -13.04
N TYR A 322 20.41 -7.91 -12.84
CA TYR A 322 21.49 -7.56 -11.91
C TYR A 322 22.81 -8.21 -12.31
N THR A 323 23.92 -7.74 -11.74
CA THR A 323 25.23 -8.39 -11.86
C THR A 323 25.49 -9.19 -10.58
N ASN A 324 25.77 -10.49 -10.70
CA ASN A 324 26.03 -11.35 -9.55
C ASN A 324 27.45 -11.19 -8.99
N THR A 325 27.74 -11.86 -7.89
CA THR A 325 29.07 -11.81 -7.21
C THR A 325 30.24 -12.36 -8.04
N LEU A 326 29.94 -13.09 -9.11
CA LEU A 326 30.91 -13.59 -10.09
C LEU A 326 31.12 -12.62 -11.26
N ASN A 327 30.55 -11.41 -11.17
CA ASN A 327 30.57 -10.37 -12.19
C ASN A 327 29.93 -10.82 -13.53
N GLN A 328 28.86 -11.59 -13.44
CA GLN A 328 28.07 -12.06 -14.58
C GLN A 328 26.74 -11.34 -14.59
N ASP A 329 26.26 -10.99 -15.77
CA ASP A 329 24.94 -10.37 -15.95
C ASP A 329 23.84 -11.43 -15.88
N VAL A 330 22.97 -11.30 -14.89
CA VAL A 330 21.84 -12.19 -14.64
C VAL A 330 20.55 -11.48 -15.03
N THR A 331 19.68 -12.18 -15.75
CA THR A 331 18.32 -11.73 -16.03
C THR A 331 17.35 -12.84 -15.70
N GLU A 332 16.43 -12.54 -14.78
CA GLU A 332 15.32 -13.43 -14.41
C GLU A 332 14.02 -12.90 -15.01
N ASN A 333 13.37 -13.70 -15.84
CA ASN A 333 12.08 -13.36 -16.40
C ASN A 333 10.99 -14.24 -15.81
N SER A 334 9.82 -13.68 -15.55
CA SER A 334 8.66 -14.45 -15.16
C SER A 334 7.41 -13.96 -15.89
N LEU A 335 6.72 -14.89 -16.55
CA LEU A 335 5.39 -14.68 -17.10
C LEU A 335 4.37 -15.16 -16.07
N ASN A 336 3.49 -14.27 -15.65
CA ASN A 336 2.43 -14.55 -14.69
C ASN A 336 1.06 -14.44 -15.36
N VAL A 337 0.22 -15.46 -15.21
CA VAL A 337 -1.18 -15.50 -15.63
C VAL A 337 -2.04 -15.67 -14.39
N ASN A 338 -2.97 -14.77 -14.17
CA ASN A 338 -3.81 -14.73 -12.98
C ASN A 338 -5.29 -14.64 -13.36
N LEU A 339 -6.13 -15.39 -12.63
CA LEU A 339 -7.57 -15.26 -12.62
C LEU A 339 -8.04 -15.32 -11.18
N GLY A 340 -8.73 -14.29 -10.72
CA GLY A 340 -9.13 -14.21 -9.32
C GLY A 340 -10.51 -13.62 -9.11
N ALA A 341 -10.96 -13.72 -7.87
CA ALA A 341 -12.20 -13.12 -7.42
C ALA A 341 -11.99 -12.38 -6.09
N THR A 342 -12.61 -11.21 -6.01
CA THR A 342 -12.69 -10.40 -4.81
C THR A 342 -14.14 -10.35 -4.35
N TRP A 343 -14.35 -10.56 -3.07
CA TRP A 343 -15.66 -10.44 -2.44
C TRP A 343 -15.60 -9.45 -1.29
N THR A 344 -16.60 -8.57 -1.24
CA THR A 344 -16.75 -7.54 -0.20
C THR A 344 -18.14 -7.61 0.38
N MET A 345 -18.26 -7.74 1.70
CA MET A 345 -19.53 -7.74 2.42
C MET A 345 -19.56 -6.57 3.41
N ASP A 346 -20.55 -5.70 3.25
CA ASP A 346 -20.90 -4.69 4.25
C ASP A 346 -21.89 -5.32 5.23
N VAL A 347 -21.37 -5.77 6.38
CA VAL A 347 -22.14 -6.49 7.39
C VAL A 347 -23.20 -5.59 8.02
N MET A 348 -22.95 -4.26 8.08
CA MET A 348 -23.92 -3.31 8.64
C MET A 348 -25.24 -3.27 7.84
N LYS A 349 -25.18 -3.57 6.52
CA LYS A 349 -26.39 -3.64 5.70
C LYS A 349 -27.31 -4.80 6.07
N LEU A 350 -26.78 -5.84 6.73
CA LEU A 350 -27.59 -6.99 7.18
C LEU A 350 -28.44 -6.65 8.41
N PHE A 351 -28.03 -5.66 9.19
CA PHE A 351 -28.72 -5.22 10.41
C PHE A 351 -29.65 -4.03 10.18
N LYS A 352 -29.52 -3.34 9.04
CA LYS A 352 -30.43 -2.24 8.63
C LYS A 352 -31.61 -2.81 7.84
N LYS A 353 -32.47 -3.55 8.54
CA LYS A 353 -33.79 -3.97 8.01
C LYS A 353 -34.87 -3.09 8.60
#